data_3d003c486654a5efb256e4a8b9745e12
#
_entry.id   3d003c486654a5efb256e4a8b9745e12
#
_cell.length_a   1.000
_cell.length_b   1.000
_cell.length_c   1.000
_cell.angle_alpha   90.00
_cell.angle_beta   90.00
_cell.angle_gamma   90.00
#
_symmetry.space_group_name_H-M   'P 1'
#
loop_
_entity.id
_entity.type
_entity.pdbx_description
1 polymer ?
#
loop_
_entity_poly.entity_id
_entity_poly.type
_entity_poly.pdbx_seq_one_letter_code
_entity_poly.pdbx_strand_id
1 'polypeptide(L)'
;MRDKLFLIRAPFEDPALEGAWFCRDCATMEGALLANPHWAEWIDVRRLAYPRPRHEIIALLGEAHQAMPVLVLADGAETTEAAQLAGPRLFLTDPKAICRHLAAAFGGAGPHP
;
A
#
# COMPACT_ATOMS: atom_id res chain seq x y z
N MET A 1 -6.54 13.28 -7.55
CA MET A 1 -6.42 12.51 -6.28
C MET A 1 -4.95 12.23 -6.01
N ARG A 2 -4.59 12.12 -4.75
CA ARG A 2 -3.22 11.75 -4.35
C ARG A 2 -3.05 10.23 -4.45
N ASP A 3 -1.80 9.75 -4.47
CA ASP A 3 -1.54 8.33 -4.29
C ASP A 3 -2.09 7.88 -2.94
N LYS A 4 -2.64 6.68 -2.89
CA LYS A 4 -3.24 6.11 -1.67
C LYS A 4 -2.56 4.80 -1.32
N LEU A 5 -1.96 4.76 -0.13
CA LEU A 5 -1.36 3.55 0.41
C LEU A 5 -2.29 2.94 1.44
N PHE A 6 -2.73 1.70 1.17
CA PHE A 6 -3.59 0.95 2.09
C PHE A 6 -2.79 -0.11 2.81
N LEU A 7 -2.90 -0.13 4.12
CA LEU A 7 -2.22 -1.06 5.02
C LEU A 7 -3.24 -1.73 5.93
N ILE A 8 -2.96 -2.96 6.36
CA ILE A 8 -3.79 -3.65 7.34
C ILE A 8 -3.48 -3.09 8.72
N ARG A 9 -4.50 -2.64 9.42
CA ARG A 9 -4.38 -2.18 10.80
C ARG A 9 -3.93 -3.34 11.70
N ALA A 10 -2.91 -3.12 12.50
CA ALA A 10 -2.39 -4.11 13.43
C ALA A 10 -2.61 -3.68 14.89
N PRO A 11 -2.76 -4.62 15.82
CA PRO A 11 -2.89 -6.06 15.59
C PRO A 11 -4.27 -6.42 15.02
N PHE A 12 -4.37 -7.59 14.40
CA PHE A 12 -5.66 -8.10 13.95
C PHE A 12 -5.80 -9.59 14.29
N GLU A 13 -7.03 -10.09 14.28
CA GLU A 13 -7.34 -11.49 14.43
C GLU A 13 -7.72 -12.09 13.09
N ASP A 14 -7.26 -13.31 12.83
CA ASP A 14 -7.65 -14.10 11.67
C ASP A 14 -8.48 -15.29 12.18
N PRO A 15 -9.75 -15.44 11.78
CA PRO A 15 -10.59 -16.53 12.26
C PRO A 15 -10.02 -17.94 12.00
N ALA A 16 -9.12 -18.08 11.05
CA ALA A 16 -8.47 -19.36 10.73
C ALA A 16 -7.29 -19.71 11.64
N LEU A 17 -6.81 -18.73 12.43
CA LEU A 17 -5.60 -18.89 13.23
C LEU A 17 -5.79 -18.28 14.62
N GLU A 18 -5.29 -18.93 15.66
CA GLU A 18 -5.29 -18.37 17.00
C GLU A 18 -4.25 -17.26 17.14
N GLY A 19 -4.57 -16.24 17.93
CA GLY A 19 -3.65 -15.20 18.33
C GLY A 19 -3.89 -13.87 17.64
N ALA A 20 -3.01 -12.92 17.95
CA ALA A 20 -2.98 -11.59 17.36
C ALA A 20 -1.83 -11.53 16.34
N TRP A 21 -2.09 -10.90 15.22
CA TRP A 21 -1.18 -10.92 14.08
C TRP A 21 -0.91 -9.52 13.54
N PHE A 22 0.16 -9.39 12.77
CA PHE A 22 0.37 -8.24 11.91
C PHE A 22 0.73 -8.72 10.49
N CYS A 23 0.40 -7.91 9.49
CA CYS A 23 0.77 -8.17 8.11
C CYS A 23 2.27 -7.88 7.93
N ARG A 24 3.05 -8.88 7.52
CA ARG A 24 4.51 -8.75 7.34
C ARG A 24 4.86 -7.68 6.30
N ASP A 25 4.21 -7.71 5.17
CA ASP A 25 4.47 -6.77 4.08
C ASP A 25 4.01 -5.35 4.45
N CYS A 26 2.91 -5.23 5.19
CA CYS A 26 2.47 -3.94 5.72
C CYS A 26 3.47 -3.39 6.75
N ALA A 27 4.08 -4.26 7.55
CA ALA A 27 5.11 -3.86 8.52
C ALA A 27 6.35 -3.28 7.82
N THR A 28 6.73 -3.83 6.66
CA THR A 28 7.78 -3.27 5.82
C THR A 28 7.44 -1.83 5.42
N MET A 29 6.19 -1.59 5.01
CA MET A 29 5.74 -0.25 4.65
C MET A 29 5.69 0.69 5.84
N GLU A 30 5.27 0.21 7.01
CA GLU A 30 5.28 1.03 8.23
C GLU A 30 6.69 1.48 8.59
N GLY A 31 7.67 0.58 8.48
CA GLY A 31 9.07 0.90 8.68
C GLY A 31 9.60 1.90 7.66
N ALA A 32 9.22 1.76 6.40
CA ALA A 32 9.60 2.69 5.34
C ALA A 32 9.03 4.10 5.57
N LEU A 33 7.78 4.19 6.03
CA LEU A 33 7.15 5.46 6.40
C LEU A 33 7.86 6.11 7.59
N LEU A 34 8.33 5.31 8.53
CA LEU A 34 9.10 5.79 9.66
C LEU A 34 10.46 6.36 9.21
N ALA A 35 11.12 5.68 8.28
CA ALA A 35 12.39 6.13 7.70
C ALA A 35 12.22 7.37 6.80
N ASN A 36 11.04 7.53 6.22
CA ASN A 36 10.72 8.63 5.29
C ASN A 36 9.43 9.34 5.71
N PRO A 37 9.44 10.08 6.84
CA PRO A 37 8.21 10.68 7.37
C PRO A 37 7.51 11.61 6.39
N HIS A 38 8.26 12.25 5.48
CA HIS A 38 7.70 13.18 4.50
C HIS A 38 6.79 12.50 3.48
N TRP A 39 6.90 11.17 3.27
CA TRP A 39 6.00 10.48 2.34
C TRP A 39 4.54 10.63 2.77
N ALA A 40 4.25 10.52 4.07
CA ALA A 40 2.89 10.66 4.58
C ALA A 40 2.29 12.08 4.40
N GLU A 41 3.12 13.06 4.06
CA GLU A 41 2.65 14.41 3.72
C GLU A 41 2.19 14.51 2.26
N TRP A 42 2.71 13.64 1.38
CA TRP A 42 2.44 13.66 -0.05
C TRP A 42 1.44 12.63 -0.53
N ILE A 43 1.24 11.56 0.24
CA ILE A 43 0.30 10.49 -0.08
C ILE A 43 -0.72 10.34 1.04
N ASP A 44 -1.85 9.70 0.72
CA ASP A 44 -2.84 9.34 1.73
C ASP A 44 -2.53 7.94 2.24
N VAL A 45 -2.21 7.82 3.52
CA VAL A 45 -1.98 6.53 4.18
C VAL A 45 -3.27 6.14 4.90
N ARG A 46 -3.84 4.98 4.52
CA ARG A 46 -5.08 4.47 5.10
C ARG A 46 -4.84 3.10 5.71
N ARG A 47 -5.18 2.94 6.97
CA ARG A 47 -5.07 1.66 7.66
C ARG A 47 -6.46 1.07 7.82
N LEU A 48 -6.68 -0.08 7.19
CA LEU A 48 -7.98 -0.73 7.12
C LEU A 48 -8.01 -1.99 7.97
N ALA A 49 -9.22 -2.41 8.37
CA ALA A 49 -9.43 -3.67 9.07
C ALA A 49 -9.08 -4.86 8.18
N TYR A 50 -8.60 -5.94 8.79
CA TYR A 50 -8.21 -7.16 8.10
C TYR A 50 -9.34 -7.84 7.30
N PRO A 51 -10.57 -8.00 7.83
CA PRO A 51 -11.59 -8.77 7.11
C PRO A 51 -11.98 -8.17 5.76
N ARG A 52 -12.32 -9.05 4.83
CA ARG A 52 -12.95 -8.66 3.56
C ARG A 52 -14.48 -8.66 3.72
N PRO A 53 -15.22 -7.90 2.91
CA PRO A 53 -14.76 -7.05 1.82
C PRO A 53 -14.10 -5.75 2.29
N ARG A 54 -13.11 -5.28 1.53
CA ARG A 54 -12.38 -4.05 1.81
C ARG A 54 -12.89 -2.95 0.89
N HIS A 55 -13.96 -2.30 1.33
CA HIS A 55 -14.77 -1.41 0.48
C HIS A 55 -14.00 -0.22 -0.09
N GLU A 56 -13.08 0.38 0.65
CA GLU A 56 -12.30 1.50 0.14
C GLU A 56 -11.41 1.10 -1.03
N ILE A 57 -10.84 -0.10 -0.99
CA ILE A 57 -10.01 -0.61 -2.08
C ILE A 57 -10.89 -1.01 -3.26
N ILE A 58 -12.00 -1.69 -3.01
CA ILE A 58 -12.96 -2.09 -4.04
C ILE A 58 -13.44 -0.89 -4.85
N ALA A 59 -13.73 0.22 -4.18
CA ALA A 59 -14.19 1.45 -4.84
C ALA A 59 -13.17 1.98 -5.87
N LEU A 60 -11.88 1.70 -5.67
CA LEU A 60 -10.81 2.14 -6.57
C LEU A 60 -10.40 1.08 -7.59
N LEU A 61 -10.34 -0.17 -7.18
CA LEU A 61 -9.71 -1.25 -7.97
C LEU A 61 -10.66 -2.38 -8.36
N GLY A 62 -11.88 -2.42 -7.80
CA GLY A 62 -12.82 -3.51 -8.01
C GLY A 62 -12.58 -4.68 -7.05
N GLU A 63 -13.53 -5.61 -7.03
CA GLU A 63 -13.56 -6.73 -6.08
C GLU A 63 -12.40 -7.72 -6.26
N ALA A 64 -11.82 -7.80 -7.45
CA ALA A 64 -10.73 -8.72 -7.74
C ALA A 64 -9.42 -8.35 -7.04
N HIS A 65 -9.27 -7.10 -6.59
CA HIS A 65 -8.01 -6.57 -6.06
C HIS A 65 -8.20 -5.97 -4.68
N GLN A 66 -8.13 -6.80 -3.64
CA GLN A 66 -8.34 -6.36 -2.26
C GLN A 66 -7.11 -6.60 -1.37
N ALA A 67 -5.97 -6.98 -1.95
CA ALA A 67 -4.76 -7.24 -1.18
C ALA A 67 -4.19 -5.96 -0.56
N MET A 68 -3.55 -6.09 0.59
CA MET A 68 -2.75 -5.05 1.22
C MET A 68 -1.37 -5.61 1.59
N PRO A 69 -0.28 -4.83 1.55
CA PRO A 69 -0.31 -3.41 1.16
C PRO A 69 -0.64 -3.23 -0.32
N VAL A 70 -1.20 -2.10 -0.64
CA VAL A 70 -1.39 -1.67 -2.03
C VAL A 70 -1.20 -0.17 -2.13
N LEU A 71 -0.44 0.28 -3.12
CA LEU A 71 -0.34 1.69 -3.48
C LEU A 71 -1.14 1.91 -4.75
N VAL A 72 -2.22 2.68 -4.64
CA VAL A 72 -3.03 3.10 -5.79
C VAL A 72 -2.51 4.45 -6.24
N LEU A 73 -2.00 4.51 -7.47
CA LEU A 73 -1.40 5.74 -7.99
C LEU A 73 -2.46 6.79 -8.33
N ALA A 74 -2.10 8.04 -8.20
CA ALA A 74 -2.95 9.15 -8.61
C ALA A 74 -3.25 9.05 -10.11
N ASP A 75 -4.36 9.65 -10.52
CA ASP A 75 -4.76 9.65 -11.93
C ASP A 75 -3.67 10.31 -12.78
N GLY A 76 -3.25 9.62 -13.84
CA GLY A 76 -2.21 10.09 -14.74
C GLY A 76 -0.79 9.96 -14.22
N ALA A 77 -0.59 9.42 -13.02
CA ALA A 77 0.75 9.19 -12.48
C ALA A 77 1.47 8.07 -13.25
N GLU A 78 2.78 8.20 -13.32
CA GLU A 78 3.65 7.23 -13.99
C GLU A 78 4.55 6.53 -12.98
N THR A 79 4.99 5.33 -13.32
CA THR A 79 5.96 4.58 -12.53
C THR A 79 6.87 3.77 -13.43
N THR A 80 8.11 3.58 -12.99
CA THR A 80 9.05 2.67 -13.66
C THR A 80 8.93 1.24 -13.13
N GLU A 81 8.12 1.03 -12.10
CA GLU A 81 7.89 -0.29 -11.52
C GLU A 81 6.86 -1.07 -12.33
N ALA A 82 6.87 -2.40 -12.17
CA ALA A 82 5.91 -3.29 -12.83
C ALA A 82 4.54 -3.17 -12.15
N ALA A 83 3.76 -2.18 -12.57
CA ALA A 83 2.44 -1.91 -12.02
C ALA A 83 1.36 -2.75 -12.70
N GLN A 84 0.30 -3.03 -11.95
CA GLN A 84 -0.92 -3.66 -12.45
C GLN A 84 -1.94 -2.58 -12.82
N LEU A 85 -2.91 -2.95 -13.66
CA LEU A 85 -3.99 -2.07 -14.08
C LEU A 85 -5.33 -2.58 -13.55
N ALA A 86 -6.12 -1.67 -13.00
CA ALA A 86 -7.54 -1.87 -12.71
C ALA A 86 -8.30 -0.74 -13.43
N GLY A 87 -8.89 -1.06 -14.60
CA GLY A 87 -9.36 -0.02 -15.51
C GLY A 87 -8.21 0.90 -15.89
N PRO A 88 -8.36 2.23 -15.72
CA PRO A 88 -7.27 3.17 -16.02
C PRO A 88 -6.29 3.35 -14.85
N ARG A 89 -6.53 2.73 -13.68
CA ARG A 89 -5.72 2.95 -12.48
C ARG A 89 -4.54 2.00 -12.43
N LEU A 90 -3.36 2.56 -12.17
CA LEU A 90 -2.16 1.80 -11.88
C LEU A 90 -2.08 1.54 -10.37
N PHE A 91 -1.63 0.35 -9.98
CA PHE A 91 -1.39 0.04 -8.58
C PHE A 91 -0.23 -0.93 -8.41
N LEU A 92 0.40 -0.86 -7.25
CA LEU A 92 1.55 -1.68 -6.86
C LEU A 92 1.22 -2.44 -5.59
N THR A 93 1.59 -3.71 -5.52
CA THR A 93 1.35 -4.55 -4.33
C THR A 93 2.63 -5.06 -3.70
N ASP A 94 3.75 -5.08 -4.42
CA ASP A 94 5.03 -5.50 -3.85
C ASP A 94 5.62 -4.39 -2.98
N PRO A 95 5.93 -4.65 -1.69
CA PRO A 95 6.45 -3.62 -0.79
C PRO A 95 7.73 -2.95 -1.29
N LYS A 96 8.65 -3.73 -1.87
CA LYS A 96 9.89 -3.16 -2.40
C LYS A 96 9.64 -2.23 -3.58
N ALA A 97 8.75 -2.63 -4.49
CA ALA A 97 8.37 -1.81 -5.63
C ALA A 97 7.68 -0.52 -5.19
N ILE A 98 6.79 -0.61 -4.19
CA ILE A 98 6.13 0.56 -3.61
C ILE A 98 7.19 1.53 -3.04
N CYS A 99 8.14 1.01 -2.26
CA CYS A 99 9.18 1.84 -1.67
C CYS A 99 10.08 2.49 -2.72
N ARG A 100 10.47 1.75 -3.76
CA ARG A 100 11.27 2.31 -4.85
C ARG A 100 10.52 3.42 -5.58
N HIS A 101 9.22 3.20 -5.85
CA HIS A 101 8.38 4.20 -6.49
C HIS A 101 8.28 5.47 -5.65
N LEU A 102 8.01 5.34 -4.35
CA LEU A 102 7.87 6.49 -3.46
C LEU A 102 9.19 7.27 -3.33
N ALA A 103 10.32 6.56 -3.24
CA ALA A 103 11.63 7.21 -3.18
C ALA A 103 11.93 7.97 -4.49
N ALA A 104 11.57 7.40 -5.65
CA ALA A 104 11.76 8.07 -6.93
C ALA A 104 10.84 9.28 -7.10
N ALA A 105 9.58 9.18 -6.64
CA ALA A 105 8.60 10.24 -6.80
C ALA A 105 8.77 11.38 -5.81
N PHE A 106 9.12 11.08 -4.57
CA PHE A 106 9.13 12.04 -3.45
C PHE A 106 10.48 12.19 -2.76
N GLY A 107 11.49 11.48 -3.21
CA GLY A 107 12.80 11.48 -2.56
C GLY A 107 12.83 10.65 -1.28
N GLY A 108 13.99 10.54 -0.70
CA GLY A 108 14.22 9.80 0.53
C GLY A 108 14.97 8.50 0.33
N ALA A 109 14.89 7.62 1.33
CA ALA A 109 15.63 6.37 1.34
C ALA A 109 14.79 5.23 0.73
N GLY A 110 15.33 4.61 -0.32
CA GLY A 110 14.75 3.41 -0.91
C GLY A 110 15.10 2.15 -0.11
N PRO A 111 14.50 1.01 -0.47
CA PRO A 111 14.79 -0.24 0.21
C PRO A 111 16.20 -0.74 -0.16
N HIS A 112 16.94 -1.16 0.85
CA HIS A 112 18.26 -1.75 0.65
C HIS A 112 18.10 -3.07 -0.12
N PRO A 113 18.87 -3.31 -1.20
CA PRO A 113 18.74 -4.53 -2.00
C PRO A 113 19.20 -5.80 -1.30
#